data_aaabb1ef00ae9952155376bb3e8cf530
#
_entry.id   aaabb1ef00ae9952155376bb3e8cf530
#
_cell.length_a   1.000
_cell.length_b   1.000
_cell.length_c   1.000
_cell.angle_alpha   90.00
_cell.angle_beta   90.00
_cell.angle_gamma   90.00
#
_symmetry.space_group_name_H-M   'P 1'
#
loop_
_entity.id
_entity.type
_entity.pdbx_description
1 polymer ?
#
loop_
_entity_poly.entity_id
_entity_poly.type
_entity_poly.pdbx_seq_one_letter_code
_entity_poly.pdbx_strand_id
1 'polypeptide(L)'
;MVTLILKNLKEVEEIFHSEIETICKEKKDYYNELFKKYDKDLTLEVIYNKSSALYKVSASLDLKSKKVLVAEEDKNPVKALNKVFSNLKKAVKKQYELERKDYVYKRKR
;
A
#
# COMPACT_ATOMS: atom_id res chain seq x y z
N MET A 1 5.17 -12.37 -5.86
CA MET A 1 4.05 -12.61 -4.95
C MET A 1 3.93 -11.49 -3.92
N VAL A 2 2.72 -11.05 -3.66
CA VAL A 2 2.48 -9.97 -2.68
C VAL A 2 1.76 -10.54 -1.46
N THR A 3 2.31 -10.27 -0.28
CA THR A 3 1.73 -10.67 0.99
C THR A 3 1.14 -9.44 1.67
N LEU A 4 -0.08 -9.56 2.20
CA LEU A 4 -0.74 -8.49 2.93
C LEU A 4 -0.50 -8.64 4.43
N ILE A 5 -0.07 -7.55 5.07
CA ILE A 5 -0.01 -7.46 6.53
C ILE A 5 -0.86 -6.27 6.95
N LEU A 6 -1.86 -6.52 7.77
CA LEU A 6 -2.76 -5.50 8.30
C LEU A 6 -2.58 -5.45 9.81
N LYS A 7 -2.08 -4.33 10.33
CA LYS A 7 -1.75 -4.16 11.74
C LYS A 7 -2.71 -3.19 12.43
N ASN A 8 -2.95 -3.44 13.70
CA ASN A 8 -3.72 -2.56 14.59
C ASN A 8 -5.19 -2.37 14.18
N LEU A 9 -5.77 -3.34 13.49
CA LEU A 9 -7.18 -3.28 13.12
C LEU A 9 -8.07 -3.20 14.36
N LYS A 10 -7.59 -3.69 15.50
CA LYS A 10 -8.30 -3.62 16.78
C LYS A 10 -8.56 -2.20 17.25
N GLU A 11 -7.81 -1.21 16.75
CA GLU A 11 -8.04 0.20 17.09
C GLU A 11 -9.20 0.80 16.31
N VAL A 12 -9.72 0.08 15.32
CA VAL A 12 -10.85 0.51 14.50
C VAL A 12 -12.12 -0.19 15.01
N GLU A 13 -13.24 0.52 15.01
CA GLU A 13 -14.52 -0.07 15.40
C GLU A 13 -14.82 -1.30 14.52
N GLU A 14 -15.32 -2.35 15.15
CA GLU A 14 -15.54 -3.63 14.51
C GLU A 14 -16.45 -3.56 13.29
N ILE A 15 -17.41 -2.63 13.30
CA ILE A 15 -18.34 -2.45 12.18
C ILE A 15 -17.63 -2.17 10.86
N PHE A 16 -16.41 -1.63 10.88
CA PHE A 16 -15.64 -1.31 9.69
C PHE A 16 -14.68 -2.42 9.24
N HIS A 17 -14.46 -3.44 10.08
CA HIS A 17 -13.41 -4.45 9.83
C HIS A 17 -13.61 -5.19 8.52
N SER A 18 -14.82 -5.66 8.25
CA SER A 18 -15.10 -6.42 7.03
C SER A 18 -14.81 -5.63 5.76
N GLU A 19 -15.22 -4.37 5.73
CA GLU A 19 -14.98 -3.50 4.57
C GLU A 19 -13.51 -3.20 4.39
N ILE A 20 -12.80 -2.94 5.50
CA ILE A 20 -11.35 -2.69 5.47
C ILE A 20 -10.61 -3.90 4.94
N GLU A 21 -10.94 -5.09 5.44
CA GLU A 21 -10.30 -6.32 5.00
C GLU A 21 -10.55 -6.58 3.51
N THR A 22 -11.76 -6.32 3.03
CA THR A 22 -12.12 -6.48 1.62
C THR A 22 -11.30 -5.55 0.74
N ILE A 23 -11.21 -4.27 1.12
CA ILE A 23 -10.45 -3.27 0.37
C ILE A 23 -8.97 -3.65 0.32
N CYS A 24 -8.39 -4.03 1.46
CA CYS A 24 -6.99 -4.43 1.53
C CYS A 24 -6.70 -5.65 0.66
N LYS A 25 -7.60 -6.63 0.66
CA LYS A 25 -7.45 -7.81 -0.18
C LYS A 25 -7.49 -7.47 -1.66
N GLU A 26 -8.41 -6.60 -2.05
CA GLU A 26 -8.51 -6.14 -3.44
C GLU A 26 -7.23 -5.44 -3.89
N LYS A 27 -6.66 -4.61 -3.04
CA LYS A 27 -5.40 -3.91 -3.35
C LYS A 27 -4.22 -4.88 -3.40
N LYS A 28 -4.18 -5.84 -2.50
CA LYS A 28 -3.18 -6.89 -2.55
C LYS A 28 -3.23 -7.62 -3.89
N ASP A 29 -4.43 -7.99 -4.33
CA ASP A 29 -4.61 -8.70 -5.60
C ASP A 29 -4.20 -7.83 -6.78
N TYR A 30 -4.53 -6.53 -6.73
CA TYR A 30 -4.10 -5.57 -7.75
C TYR A 30 -2.57 -5.53 -7.87
N TYR A 31 -1.86 -5.40 -6.75
CA TYR A 31 -0.41 -5.34 -6.77
C TYR A 31 0.21 -6.69 -7.13
N ASN A 32 -0.42 -7.78 -6.71
CA ASN A 32 0.04 -9.11 -7.09
C ASN A 32 0.02 -9.28 -8.61
N GLU A 33 -1.02 -8.78 -9.27
CA GLU A 33 -1.11 -8.83 -10.73
C GLU A 33 -0.12 -7.87 -11.38
N LEU A 34 -0.01 -6.65 -10.86
CA LEU A 34 0.91 -5.64 -11.39
C LEU A 34 2.37 -6.11 -11.34
N PHE A 35 2.75 -6.79 -10.28
CA PHE A 35 4.12 -7.23 -10.04
C PHE A 35 4.33 -8.73 -10.26
N LYS A 36 3.48 -9.39 -11.03
CA LYS A 36 3.57 -10.85 -11.20
C LYS A 36 4.88 -11.31 -11.83
N LYS A 37 5.54 -10.46 -12.61
CA LYS A 37 6.83 -10.74 -13.23
C LYS A 37 8.02 -10.12 -12.49
N TYR A 38 7.73 -9.49 -11.37
CA TYR A 38 8.76 -8.89 -10.55
C TYR A 38 9.52 -9.99 -9.81
N ASP A 39 10.83 -9.92 -9.78
CA ASP A 39 11.66 -10.97 -9.20
C ASP A 39 11.95 -10.79 -7.71
N LYS A 40 11.09 -10.07 -7.03
CA LYS A 40 11.14 -9.89 -5.58
C LYS A 40 9.75 -10.10 -5.01
N ASP A 41 9.66 -10.87 -3.94
CA ASP A 41 8.41 -10.98 -3.19
C ASP A 41 8.19 -9.69 -2.42
N LEU A 42 6.96 -9.18 -2.48
CA LEU A 42 6.61 -7.89 -1.89
C LEU A 42 5.67 -8.07 -0.69
N THR A 43 5.76 -7.14 0.23
CA THR A 43 4.84 -7.06 1.37
C THR A 43 4.09 -5.74 1.31
N LEU A 44 2.76 -5.83 1.23
CA LEU A 44 1.87 -4.68 1.37
C LEU A 44 1.50 -4.59 2.84
N GLU A 45 2.03 -3.59 3.54
CA GLU A 45 1.78 -3.40 4.96
C GLU A 45 0.88 -2.21 5.18
N VAL A 46 -0.23 -2.42 5.90
CA VAL A 46 -1.20 -1.38 6.23
C VAL A 46 -1.30 -1.32 7.76
N ILE A 47 -1.11 -0.13 8.33
CA ILE A 47 -1.11 0.07 9.77
C ILE A 47 -2.10 1.16 10.14
N TYR A 48 -3.02 0.83 11.06
CA TYR A 48 -3.95 1.80 11.64
C TYR A 48 -3.43 2.33 12.96
N ASN A 49 -3.64 3.64 13.18
CA ASN A 49 -3.44 4.28 14.48
C ASN A 49 -4.59 5.23 14.71
N LYS A 50 -5.19 5.15 15.88
CA LYS A 50 -6.26 6.07 16.28
C LYS A 50 -5.69 7.12 17.22
N SER A 51 -5.91 8.40 16.91
CA SER A 51 -5.48 9.51 17.73
C SER A 51 -6.66 10.47 17.89
N SER A 52 -7.19 10.58 19.11
CA SER A 52 -8.39 11.38 19.39
C SER A 52 -9.55 10.98 18.48
N ALA A 53 -10.03 11.86 17.62
CA ALA A 53 -11.15 11.60 16.71
C ALA A 53 -10.71 11.18 15.31
N LEU A 54 -9.39 11.04 15.07
CA LEU A 54 -8.86 10.74 13.75
C LEU A 54 -8.26 9.35 13.67
N TYR A 55 -8.43 8.72 12.51
CA TYR A 55 -7.73 7.49 12.18
C TYR A 55 -6.61 7.83 11.21
N LYS A 56 -5.39 7.48 11.58
CA LYS A 56 -4.23 7.58 10.71
C LYS A 56 -3.95 6.20 10.11
N VAL A 57 -3.82 6.15 8.80
CA VAL A 57 -3.50 4.91 8.10
C VAL A 57 -2.21 5.12 7.34
N SER A 58 -1.26 4.20 7.50
CA SER A 58 -0.07 4.17 6.66
C SER A 58 -0.07 2.90 5.84
N ALA A 59 0.41 3.01 4.61
CA ALA A 59 0.54 1.86 3.71
C ALA A 59 1.90 1.91 3.05
N SER A 60 2.53 0.76 2.90
CA SER A 60 3.85 0.68 2.30
C SER A 60 4.00 -0.54 1.42
N LEU A 61 4.88 -0.42 0.43
CA LEU A 61 5.26 -1.50 -0.45
C LEU A 61 6.77 -1.39 -0.69
N ASP A 62 7.51 -2.43 -0.32
CA ASP A 62 8.98 -2.39 -0.34
C ASP A 62 9.51 -2.88 -1.68
N LEU A 63 9.68 -1.97 -2.64
CA LEU A 63 10.21 -2.28 -3.96
C LEU A 63 11.72 -2.52 -3.90
N LYS A 64 12.31 -2.95 -5.00
CA LYS A 64 13.76 -3.20 -5.07
C LYS A 64 14.58 -1.95 -4.83
N SER A 65 14.17 -0.82 -5.42
CA SER A 65 14.92 0.43 -5.33
C SER A 65 14.73 1.14 -4.00
N LYS A 66 13.51 1.10 -3.46
CA LYS A 66 13.23 1.69 -2.15
C LYS A 66 11.85 1.27 -1.65
N LYS A 67 11.64 1.45 -0.36
CA LYS A 67 10.33 1.27 0.25
C LYS A 67 9.46 2.49 -0.03
N VAL A 68 8.29 2.27 -0.63
CA VAL A 68 7.31 3.33 -0.85
C VAL A 68 6.37 3.34 0.35
N LEU A 69 6.27 4.47 1.01
CA LEU A 69 5.46 4.63 2.22
C LEU A 69 4.63 5.89 2.11
N VAL A 70 3.34 5.78 2.38
CA VAL A 70 2.40 6.91 2.41
C VAL A 70 1.52 6.81 3.65
N ALA A 71 0.97 7.94 4.08
CA ALA A 71 0.07 8.00 5.22
C ALA A 71 -1.02 9.03 4.98
N GLU A 72 -2.22 8.76 5.51
CA GLU A 72 -3.36 9.68 5.43
C GLU A 72 -4.16 9.61 6.71
N GLU A 73 -4.95 10.64 6.96
CA GLU A 73 -5.81 10.74 8.14
C GLU A 73 -7.23 11.10 7.73
N ASP A 74 -8.20 10.58 8.46
CA ASP A 74 -9.62 10.93 8.28
C ASP A 74 -10.40 10.50 9.53
N LYS A 75 -11.52 11.14 9.77
CA LYS A 75 -12.42 10.72 10.85
C LYS A 75 -13.05 9.37 10.58
N ASN A 76 -13.20 9.01 9.30
CA ASN A 76 -13.74 7.72 8.87
C ASN A 76 -12.59 6.81 8.47
N PRO A 77 -12.46 5.62 9.08
CA PRO A 77 -11.32 4.74 8.79
C PRO A 77 -11.32 4.19 7.36
N VAL A 78 -12.48 4.04 6.74
CA VAL A 78 -12.56 3.57 5.35
C VAL A 78 -12.13 4.67 4.38
N LYS A 79 -12.54 5.92 4.65
CA LYS A 79 -12.09 7.06 3.83
C LYS A 79 -10.58 7.26 3.93
N ALA A 80 -10.02 7.13 5.14
CA ALA A 80 -8.58 7.22 5.33
C ALA A 80 -7.86 6.14 4.51
N LEU A 81 -8.38 4.93 4.52
CA LEU A 81 -7.83 3.81 3.76
C LEU A 81 -7.86 4.07 2.25
N ASN A 82 -8.98 4.55 1.74
CA ASN A 82 -9.11 4.87 0.32
C ASN A 82 -8.15 5.97 -0.11
N LYS A 83 -7.97 6.99 0.72
CA LYS A 83 -7.01 8.06 0.47
C LYS A 83 -5.58 7.52 0.41
N VAL A 84 -5.20 6.69 1.39
CA VAL A 84 -3.84 6.17 1.46
C VAL A 84 -3.55 5.26 0.27
N PHE A 85 -4.49 4.43 -0.15
CA PHE A 85 -4.29 3.57 -1.31
C PHE A 85 -4.22 4.36 -2.62
N SER A 86 -4.98 5.44 -2.75
CA SER A 86 -4.89 6.33 -3.90
C SER A 86 -3.49 6.93 -4.03
N ASN A 87 -2.95 7.40 -2.90
CA ASN A 87 -1.61 7.97 -2.86
C ASN A 87 -0.52 6.92 -3.07
N LEU A 88 -0.71 5.74 -2.48
CA LEU A 88 0.23 4.62 -2.66
C LEU A 88 0.31 4.22 -4.13
N LYS A 89 -0.82 4.13 -4.80
CA LYS A 89 -0.87 3.76 -6.22
C LYS A 89 -0.02 4.71 -7.06
N LYS A 90 -0.17 6.02 -6.84
CA LYS A 90 0.62 7.03 -7.56
C LYS A 90 2.11 6.91 -7.27
N ALA A 91 2.45 6.75 -6.00
CA ALA A 91 3.85 6.66 -5.58
C ALA A 91 4.52 5.38 -6.07
N VAL A 92 3.81 4.26 -6.02
CA VAL A 92 4.32 2.97 -6.51
C VAL A 92 4.53 3.01 -8.02
N LYS A 93 3.57 3.53 -8.77
CA LYS A 93 3.69 3.64 -10.23
C LYS A 93 4.91 4.49 -10.62
N LYS A 94 5.08 5.61 -9.93
CA LYS A 94 6.21 6.50 -10.19
C LYS A 94 7.54 5.78 -9.92
N GLN A 95 7.65 5.11 -8.78
CA GLN A 95 8.88 4.43 -8.41
C GLN A 95 9.16 3.24 -9.32
N TYR A 96 8.13 2.50 -9.70
CA TYR A 96 8.27 1.37 -10.61
C TYR A 96 8.73 1.84 -12.00
N GLU A 97 8.19 2.94 -12.49
CA GLU A 97 8.63 3.53 -13.75
C GLU A 97 10.09 3.96 -13.70
N LEU A 98 10.53 4.54 -12.58
CA LEU A 98 11.93 4.91 -12.40
C LEU A 98 12.84 3.69 -12.43
N GLU A 99 12.44 2.59 -11.82
CA GLU A 99 13.21 1.34 -11.88
C GLU A 99 13.34 0.83 -13.31
N ARG A 100 12.27 0.87 -14.08
CA ARG A 100 12.26 0.41 -15.47
C ARG A 100 13.09 1.30 -16.37
N LYS A 101 13.02 2.61 -16.19
CA LYS A 101 13.82 3.56 -16.95
C LYS A 101 15.30 3.38 -16.66
N ASP A 102 15.65 3.20 -15.40
CA ASP A 102 17.03 2.99 -14.98
C ASP A 102 17.59 1.72 -15.62
N TYR A 103 16.82 0.64 -15.61
CA TYR A 103 17.20 -0.61 -16.24
C TYR A 103 17.43 -0.45 -17.75
N VAL A 104 16.50 0.20 -18.45
CA VAL A 104 16.59 0.44 -19.89
C VAL A 104 17.79 1.33 -20.20
N TYR A 105 18.02 2.34 -19.40
CA TYR A 105 19.15 3.27 -19.58
C TYR A 105 20.49 2.55 -19.44
N LYS A 106 20.63 1.72 -18.43
CA LYS A 106 21.84 0.92 -18.22
C LYS A 106 22.07 -0.06 -19.36
N ARG A 107 21.01 -0.62 -19.90
CA ARG A 107 21.09 -1.60 -20.98
C ARG A 107 21.59 -1.00 -22.30
N LYS A 108 21.38 0.28 -22.50
CA LYS A 108 21.84 0.97 -23.72
C LYS A 108 23.32 1.27 -23.72
N ARG A 109 23.97 1.08 -22.63
CA ARG A 109 25.41 1.26 -22.51
C ARG A 109 26.11 -0.08 -22.76
#